data_d44ce1cdb0e11b228b3b3ddf381ae26a
#
_entry.id   d44ce1cdb0e11b228b3b3ddf381ae26a
#
_cell.length_a   1.000
_cell.length_b   1.000
_cell.length_c   1.000
_cell.angle_alpha   90.00
_cell.angle_beta   90.00
_cell.angle_gamma   90.00
#
_symmetry.space_group_name_H-M   'P 1'
#
loop_
_entity.id
_entity.type
_entity.pdbx_description
1 polymer ?
#
loop_
_entity_poly.entity_id
_entity_poly.type
_entity_poly.pdbx_seq_one_letter_code
_entity_poly.pdbx_strand_id
1 'polypeptide(L)'
;MPELESLSWLSSAEVVFALIAVGTVLLLVEIASPGGWIAGIAGVALLAIAGLALLSLPFSWIGLALIAIGLALFLFEFTGGSDYGAFGAAGVISFAIGGLFLFDNRTVLGFGAFGGTVAFMCASLAGLWYFARKARNIHSPSRDSQMVGQVGTVRADLDPTGTVQVANELWTAESDSGESIESGERVMVTEVDGLTLKVFRDPLSSNPTKRS
;
A
#
# COMPACT_ATOMS: atom_id res chain seq x y z
N MET A 1 18.12 -37.17 26.40
CA MET A 1 17.10 -36.14 26.12
C MET A 1 17.10 -35.90 24.59
N PRO A 2 16.48 -36.81 23.83
CA PRO A 2 16.54 -36.73 22.35
C PRO A 2 15.72 -35.60 21.74
N GLU A 3 14.80 -35.00 22.48
CA GLU A 3 13.94 -33.94 21.93
C GLU A 3 14.67 -32.57 21.75
N LEU A 4 15.71 -32.31 22.54
CA LEU A 4 16.49 -31.06 22.41
C LEU A 4 17.49 -31.10 21.25
N GLU A 5 17.97 -32.32 20.88
CA GLU A 5 18.84 -32.47 19.70
C GLU A 5 18.08 -32.25 18.39
N SER A 6 16.77 -32.57 18.36
CA SER A 6 15.94 -32.35 17.16
C SER A 6 15.68 -30.88 16.84
N LEU A 7 15.89 -29.98 17.78
CA LEU A 7 15.71 -28.52 17.62
C LEU A 7 17.03 -27.76 17.45
N SER A 8 18.18 -28.45 17.46
CA SER A 8 19.48 -27.82 17.33
C SER A 8 19.66 -27.07 16.00
N TRP A 9 18.97 -27.49 14.94
CA TRP A 9 18.97 -26.79 13.65
C TRP A 9 18.35 -25.39 13.74
N LEU A 10 17.39 -25.14 14.65
CA LEU A 10 16.82 -23.81 14.88
C LEU A 10 17.84 -22.83 15.47
N SER A 11 18.89 -23.31 16.09
CA SER A 11 19.96 -22.51 16.67
C SER A 11 21.15 -22.32 15.71
N SER A 12 21.00 -22.68 14.42
CA SER A 12 22.04 -22.35 13.44
C SER A 12 21.92 -20.86 13.01
N ALA A 13 23.05 -20.20 12.86
CA ALA A 13 23.12 -18.82 12.44
C ALA A 13 22.35 -18.55 11.13
N GLU A 14 22.43 -19.51 10.21
CA GLU A 14 21.77 -19.44 8.91
C GLU A 14 20.26 -19.44 9.01
N VAL A 15 19.71 -20.34 9.86
CA VAL A 15 18.25 -20.43 10.09
C VAL A 15 17.77 -19.20 10.82
N VAL A 16 18.48 -18.71 11.84
CA VAL A 16 18.12 -17.49 12.56
C VAL A 16 18.09 -16.30 11.62
N PHE A 17 19.08 -16.14 10.76
CA PHE A 17 19.12 -15.06 9.78
C PHE A 17 17.98 -15.16 8.75
N ALA A 18 17.68 -16.37 8.26
CA ALA A 18 16.56 -16.63 7.37
C ALA A 18 15.20 -16.32 8.05
N LEU A 19 15.02 -16.69 9.32
CA LEU A 19 13.82 -16.39 10.09
C LEU A 19 13.62 -14.87 10.27
N ILE A 20 14.70 -14.12 10.53
CA ILE A 20 14.65 -12.66 10.60
C ILE A 20 14.21 -12.09 9.25
N ALA A 21 14.78 -12.58 8.13
CA ALA A 21 14.43 -12.09 6.81
C ALA A 21 12.97 -12.40 6.44
N VAL A 22 12.53 -13.65 6.61
CA VAL A 22 11.15 -14.05 6.30
C VAL A 22 10.16 -13.34 7.19
N GLY A 23 10.42 -13.25 8.50
CA GLY A 23 9.58 -12.52 9.44
C GLY A 23 9.45 -11.04 9.08
N THR A 24 10.56 -10.42 8.68
CA THR A 24 10.58 -9.02 8.19
C THR A 24 9.72 -8.87 6.94
N VAL A 25 9.88 -9.74 5.94
CA VAL A 25 9.08 -9.70 4.70
C VAL A 25 7.60 -9.87 4.98
N LEU A 26 7.21 -10.79 5.86
CA LEU A 26 5.80 -10.99 6.22
C LEU A 26 5.19 -9.76 6.91
N LEU A 27 5.94 -9.09 7.79
CA LEU A 27 5.49 -7.82 8.37
C LEU A 27 5.29 -6.74 7.30
N LEU A 28 6.22 -6.64 6.35
CA LEU A 28 6.12 -5.67 5.25
C LEU A 28 4.93 -5.98 4.32
N VAL A 29 4.64 -7.26 4.06
CA VAL A 29 3.46 -7.70 3.30
C VAL A 29 2.18 -7.23 3.99
N GLU A 30 2.06 -7.41 5.30
CA GLU A 30 0.88 -6.96 6.06
C GLU A 30 0.72 -5.44 6.01
N ILE A 31 1.80 -4.69 6.15
CA ILE A 31 1.78 -3.22 6.09
C ILE A 31 1.45 -2.72 4.69
N ALA A 32 1.99 -3.38 3.65
CA ALA A 32 1.73 -3.02 2.25
C ALA A 32 0.30 -3.38 1.78
N SER A 33 -0.32 -4.39 2.40
CA SER A 33 -1.66 -4.89 2.04
C SER A 33 -2.46 -5.22 3.30
N PRO A 34 -2.86 -4.20 4.07
CA PRO A 34 -3.54 -4.42 5.35
C PRO A 34 -4.90 -5.07 5.15
N GLY A 35 -5.25 -6.02 6.03
CA GLY A 35 -6.60 -6.60 6.08
C GLY A 35 -6.70 -8.06 6.47
N GLY A 36 -5.61 -8.84 6.42
CA GLY A 36 -5.63 -10.27 6.74
C GLY A 36 -5.13 -10.62 8.14
N TRP A 37 -4.27 -9.81 8.72
CA TRP A 37 -3.56 -10.02 10.00
C TRP A 37 -2.68 -11.29 10.05
N ILE A 38 -2.89 -12.22 9.11
CA ILE A 38 -2.21 -13.53 9.09
C ILE A 38 -0.71 -13.35 8.85
N ALA A 39 -0.33 -12.53 7.85
CA ALA A 39 1.07 -12.29 7.54
C ALA A 39 1.76 -11.54 8.67
N GLY A 40 1.09 -10.56 9.28
CA GLY A 40 1.61 -9.81 10.42
C GLY A 40 1.85 -10.70 11.65
N ILE A 41 0.87 -11.51 12.03
CA ILE A 41 1.00 -12.44 13.16
C ILE A 41 2.12 -13.46 12.90
N ALA A 42 2.18 -14.05 11.70
CA ALA A 42 3.23 -14.99 11.34
C ALA A 42 4.61 -14.31 11.34
N GLY A 43 4.71 -13.08 10.83
CA GLY A 43 5.95 -12.29 10.84
C GLY A 43 6.45 -12.02 12.27
N VAL A 44 5.57 -11.57 13.16
CA VAL A 44 5.92 -11.36 14.59
C VAL A 44 6.34 -12.66 15.25
N ALA A 45 5.61 -13.77 15.01
CA ALA A 45 5.97 -15.06 15.58
C ALA A 45 7.36 -15.53 15.12
N LEU A 46 7.68 -15.41 13.82
CA LEU A 46 9.00 -15.78 13.30
C LEU A 46 10.11 -14.91 13.88
N LEU A 47 9.89 -13.59 14.01
CA LEU A 47 10.87 -12.69 14.63
C LEU A 47 11.05 -12.98 16.12
N ALA A 48 9.99 -13.35 16.83
CA ALA A 48 10.09 -13.77 18.24
C ALA A 48 10.91 -15.07 18.38
N ILE A 49 10.64 -16.07 17.52
CA ILE A 49 11.42 -17.32 17.48
C ILE A 49 12.89 -17.03 17.16
N ALA A 50 13.15 -16.18 16.15
CA ALA A 50 14.52 -15.79 15.78
C ALA A 50 15.22 -15.05 16.93
N GLY A 51 14.51 -14.14 17.63
CA GLY A 51 15.04 -13.44 18.79
C GLY A 51 15.41 -14.37 19.94
N LEU A 52 14.54 -15.36 20.25
CA LEU A 52 14.84 -16.37 21.28
C LEU A 52 16.03 -17.24 20.87
N ALA A 53 16.10 -17.67 19.61
CA ALA A 53 17.21 -18.47 19.08
C ALA A 53 18.52 -17.65 19.09
N LEU A 54 18.47 -16.36 18.79
CA LEU A 54 19.61 -15.47 18.80
C LEU A 54 20.26 -15.37 20.19
N LEU A 55 19.48 -15.45 21.27
CA LEU A 55 20.01 -15.43 22.65
C LEU A 55 20.91 -16.64 22.96
N SER A 56 20.78 -17.73 22.20
CA SER A 56 21.64 -18.90 22.34
C SER A 56 22.92 -18.86 21.49
N LEU A 57 23.04 -17.84 20.63
CA LEU A 57 24.17 -17.65 19.72
C LEU A 57 25.04 -16.46 20.17
N PRO A 58 26.35 -16.50 19.93
CA PRO A 58 27.19 -15.32 20.10
C PRO A 58 26.87 -14.31 19.00
N PHE A 59 26.07 -13.28 19.33
CA PHE A 59 25.66 -12.25 18.39
C PHE A 59 26.28 -10.89 18.73
N SER A 60 26.34 -10.04 17.70
CA SER A 60 26.84 -8.67 17.80
C SER A 60 25.67 -7.69 17.83
N TRP A 61 25.70 -6.78 18.81
CA TRP A 61 24.74 -5.68 18.91
C TRP A 61 24.80 -4.73 17.69
N ILE A 62 25.98 -4.57 17.08
CA ILE A 62 26.15 -3.74 15.88
C ILE A 62 25.40 -4.34 14.70
N GLY A 63 25.54 -5.65 14.49
CA GLY A 63 24.80 -6.36 13.43
C GLY A 63 23.28 -6.28 13.64
N LEU A 64 22.82 -6.49 14.88
CA LEU A 64 21.41 -6.38 15.22
C LEU A 64 20.87 -4.96 15.01
N ALA A 65 21.63 -3.93 15.38
CA ALA A 65 21.26 -2.53 15.16
C ALA A 65 21.14 -2.20 13.67
N LEU A 66 22.08 -2.69 12.85
CA LEU A 66 22.02 -2.48 11.40
C LEU A 66 20.80 -3.17 10.75
N ILE A 67 20.44 -4.37 11.22
CA ILE A 67 19.20 -5.05 10.79
C ILE A 67 17.98 -4.24 11.19
N ALA A 68 17.92 -3.72 12.41
CA ALA A 68 16.84 -2.88 12.91
C ALA A 68 16.71 -1.56 12.10
N ILE A 69 17.84 -0.93 11.76
CA ILE A 69 17.88 0.24 10.87
C ILE A 69 17.35 -0.14 9.48
N GLY A 70 17.77 -1.29 8.92
CA GLY A 70 17.26 -1.78 7.65
C GLY A 70 15.74 -1.95 7.67
N LEU A 71 15.18 -2.54 8.73
CA LEU A 71 13.74 -2.67 8.91
C LEU A 71 13.05 -1.29 8.99
N ALA A 72 13.60 -0.36 9.74
CA ALA A 72 13.04 0.99 9.85
C ALA A 72 13.02 1.72 8.49
N LEU A 73 14.07 1.55 7.67
CA LEU A 73 14.13 2.11 6.32
C LEU A 73 13.09 1.47 5.39
N PHE A 74 12.84 0.17 5.49
CA PHE A 74 11.75 -0.48 4.77
C PHE A 74 10.39 0.08 5.16
N LEU A 75 10.12 0.21 6.46
CA LEU A 75 8.87 0.77 6.97
C LEU A 75 8.66 2.19 6.45
N PHE A 76 9.71 3.01 6.46
CA PHE A 76 9.65 4.38 5.96
C PHE A 76 9.33 4.46 4.47
N GLU A 77 9.92 3.57 3.65
CA GLU A 77 9.61 3.47 2.21
C GLU A 77 8.13 3.18 1.97
N PHE A 78 7.55 2.23 2.72
CA PHE A 78 6.14 1.83 2.53
C PHE A 78 5.13 2.83 3.09
N THR A 79 5.50 3.63 4.09
CA THR A 79 4.63 4.66 4.67
C THR A 79 4.61 5.99 3.88
N GLY A 80 5.29 6.04 2.74
CA GLY A 80 5.25 7.20 1.84
C GLY A 80 6.50 8.07 1.86
N GLY A 81 7.63 7.54 2.38
CA GLY A 81 8.86 8.30 2.50
C GLY A 81 9.57 8.61 1.17
N SER A 82 9.30 7.86 0.11
CA SER A 82 9.94 8.09 -1.20
C SER A 82 9.24 7.32 -2.31
N ASP A 83 9.07 7.96 -3.46
CA ASP A 83 8.55 7.29 -4.68
C ASP A 83 9.63 6.56 -5.46
N TYR A 84 10.89 6.65 -5.04
CA TYR A 84 12.05 6.19 -5.82
C TYR A 84 12.65 4.85 -5.38
N GLY A 85 12.19 4.26 -4.28
CA GLY A 85 12.74 3.02 -3.75
C GLY A 85 14.11 3.20 -3.06
N ALA A 86 14.52 4.44 -2.79
CA ALA A 86 15.85 4.73 -2.23
C ALA A 86 16.02 4.20 -0.80
N PHE A 87 15.00 4.36 0.04
CA PHE A 87 15.02 3.84 1.41
C PHE A 87 14.93 2.32 1.43
N GLY A 88 14.19 1.72 0.50
CA GLY A 88 14.14 0.28 0.31
C GLY A 88 15.53 -0.29 -0.04
N ALA A 89 16.24 0.33 -0.99
CA ALA A 89 17.59 -0.06 -1.36
C ALA A 89 18.58 0.11 -0.19
N ALA A 90 18.54 1.23 0.50
CA ALA A 90 19.36 1.47 1.70
C ALA A 90 19.04 0.45 2.81
N GLY A 91 17.76 0.08 2.95
CA GLY A 91 17.31 -0.95 3.89
C GLY A 91 17.89 -2.32 3.58
N VAL A 92 17.92 -2.74 2.29
CA VAL A 92 18.58 -4.00 1.88
C VAL A 92 20.06 -3.98 2.20
N ILE A 93 20.75 -2.89 1.88
CA ILE A 93 22.18 -2.75 2.15
C ILE A 93 22.44 -2.82 3.65
N SER A 94 21.68 -2.08 4.46
CA SER A 94 21.80 -2.10 5.93
C SER A 94 21.53 -3.49 6.50
N PHE A 95 20.50 -4.17 6.01
CA PHE A 95 20.14 -5.53 6.43
C PHE A 95 21.25 -6.53 6.06
N ALA A 96 21.79 -6.46 4.84
CA ALA A 96 22.87 -7.34 4.38
C ALA A 96 24.15 -7.13 5.19
N ILE A 97 24.57 -5.87 5.39
CA ILE A 97 25.73 -5.55 6.22
C ILE A 97 25.47 -6.01 7.67
N GLY A 98 24.27 -5.75 8.20
CA GLY A 98 23.87 -6.21 9.53
C GLY A 98 23.97 -7.73 9.67
N GLY A 99 23.55 -8.50 8.66
CA GLY A 99 23.67 -9.96 8.63
C GLY A 99 25.12 -10.43 8.67
N LEU A 100 26.02 -9.75 7.96
CA LEU A 100 27.46 -10.07 7.99
C LEU A 100 28.10 -9.82 9.37
N PHE A 101 27.63 -8.80 10.09
CA PHE A 101 28.13 -8.44 11.41
C PHE A 101 27.29 -9.01 12.57
N LEU A 102 26.22 -9.74 12.27
CA LEU A 102 25.30 -10.24 13.31
C LEU A 102 25.96 -11.30 14.18
N PHE A 103 26.78 -12.16 13.59
CA PHE A 103 27.42 -13.28 14.27
C PHE A 103 28.92 -13.03 14.42
N ASP A 104 29.48 -13.36 15.60
CA ASP A 104 30.91 -13.24 15.87
C ASP A 104 31.70 -14.19 14.96
N ASN A 105 32.99 -13.87 14.72
CA ASN A 105 33.93 -14.50 13.76
C ASN A 105 34.02 -16.05 13.80
N ARG A 106 33.40 -16.69 14.79
CA ARG A 106 33.37 -18.16 14.93
C ARG A 106 32.15 -18.81 14.28
N THR A 107 31.13 -18.04 13.94
CA THR A 107 29.90 -18.55 13.31
C THR A 107 29.78 -17.91 11.94
N VAL A 108 30.30 -18.58 10.94
CA VAL A 108 30.29 -18.07 9.55
C VAL A 108 28.96 -18.45 8.93
N LEU A 109 28.19 -17.45 8.51
CA LEU A 109 27.08 -17.68 7.59
C LEU A 109 27.64 -18.25 6.28
N GLY A 110 27.17 -19.41 5.87
CA GLY A 110 27.54 -19.98 4.57
C GLY A 110 27.18 -19.01 3.44
N PHE A 111 28.13 -18.78 2.50
CA PHE A 111 27.91 -17.84 1.39
C PHE A 111 26.60 -18.11 0.63
N GLY A 112 26.21 -19.37 0.48
CA GLY A 112 24.97 -19.75 -0.18
C GLY A 112 23.72 -19.36 0.61
N ALA A 113 23.71 -19.61 1.90
CA ALA A 113 22.59 -19.25 2.78
C ALA A 113 22.44 -17.73 2.92
N PHE A 114 23.56 -17.03 3.13
CA PHE A 114 23.57 -15.57 3.18
C PHE A 114 23.11 -14.94 1.86
N GLY A 115 23.73 -15.32 0.74
CA GLY A 115 23.38 -14.80 -0.57
C GLY A 115 21.94 -15.13 -0.97
N GLY A 116 21.48 -16.35 -0.68
CA GLY A 116 20.10 -16.78 -0.89
C GLY A 116 19.08 -15.94 -0.08
N THR A 117 19.37 -15.68 1.20
CA THR A 117 18.52 -14.86 2.07
C THR A 117 18.45 -13.40 1.59
N VAL A 118 19.58 -12.81 1.23
CA VAL A 118 19.62 -11.45 0.68
C VAL A 118 18.90 -11.38 -0.67
N ALA A 119 19.11 -12.35 -1.56
CA ALA A 119 18.41 -12.42 -2.84
C ALA A 119 16.89 -12.57 -2.66
N PHE A 120 16.45 -13.40 -1.71
CA PHE A 120 15.04 -13.52 -1.32
C PHE A 120 14.47 -12.20 -0.84
N MET A 121 15.18 -11.47 0.02
CA MET A 121 14.79 -10.15 0.50
C MET A 121 14.64 -9.16 -0.66
N CYS A 122 15.65 -9.08 -1.56
CA CYS A 122 15.61 -8.22 -2.74
C CYS A 122 14.41 -8.54 -3.65
N ALA A 123 14.19 -9.82 -3.94
CA ALA A 123 13.08 -10.25 -4.79
C ALA A 123 11.72 -9.93 -4.17
N SER A 124 11.57 -10.17 -2.86
CA SER A 124 10.34 -9.87 -2.12
C SER A 124 10.02 -8.38 -2.11
N LEU A 125 11.01 -7.53 -1.84
CA LEU A 125 10.85 -6.08 -1.83
C LEU A 125 10.56 -5.53 -3.23
N ALA A 126 11.24 -6.02 -4.26
CA ALA A 126 10.96 -5.66 -5.65
C ALA A 126 9.53 -6.06 -6.05
N GLY A 127 9.08 -7.23 -5.65
CA GLY A 127 7.71 -7.71 -5.84
C GLY A 127 6.69 -6.81 -5.14
N LEU A 128 6.87 -6.52 -3.86
CA LEU A 128 6.00 -5.63 -3.08
C LEU A 128 5.92 -4.24 -3.72
N TRP A 129 7.05 -3.68 -4.09
CA TRP A 129 7.12 -2.38 -4.75
C TRP A 129 6.40 -2.37 -6.11
N TYR A 130 6.59 -3.43 -6.93
CA TYR A 130 5.87 -3.59 -8.20
C TYR A 130 4.36 -3.65 -7.99
N PHE A 131 3.89 -4.47 -7.05
CA PHE A 131 2.46 -4.58 -6.75
C PHE A 131 1.89 -3.29 -6.15
N ALA A 132 2.62 -2.62 -5.25
CA ALA A 132 2.21 -1.34 -4.69
C ALA A 132 2.07 -0.25 -5.75
N ARG A 133 3.01 -0.18 -6.71
CA ARG A 133 2.92 0.75 -7.86
C ARG A 133 1.78 0.39 -8.79
N LYS A 134 1.61 -0.89 -9.10
CA LYS A 134 0.51 -1.34 -9.95
C LYS A 134 -0.85 -1.02 -9.32
N ALA A 135 -1.00 -1.20 -8.02
CA ALA A 135 -2.24 -0.86 -7.30
C ALA A 135 -2.52 0.66 -7.33
N ARG A 136 -1.49 1.50 -7.19
CA ARG A 136 -1.61 2.97 -7.31
C ARG A 136 -1.94 3.43 -8.73
N ASN A 137 -1.44 2.73 -9.75
CA ASN A 137 -1.68 3.05 -11.16
C ASN A 137 -2.99 2.45 -11.72
N ILE A 138 -3.64 1.56 -11.00
CA ILE A 138 -5.04 1.25 -11.25
C ILE A 138 -5.81 2.48 -10.75
N HIS A 139 -5.85 3.52 -11.57
CA HIS A 139 -6.95 4.47 -11.51
C HIS A 139 -8.20 3.60 -11.55
N SER A 140 -8.93 3.50 -10.46
CA SER A 140 -10.36 3.30 -10.58
C SER A 140 -10.77 4.27 -11.68
N PRO A 141 -11.49 3.85 -12.75
CA PRO A 141 -12.10 4.80 -13.64
C PRO A 141 -12.76 5.78 -12.69
N SER A 142 -12.24 7.00 -12.66
CA SER A 142 -12.56 7.94 -11.61
C SER A 142 -14.07 7.96 -11.56
N ARG A 143 -14.71 7.98 -10.39
CA ARG A 143 -16.16 8.22 -10.29
C ARG A 143 -16.58 9.29 -11.28
N ASP A 144 -15.68 10.18 -11.57
CA ASP A 144 -15.72 11.24 -12.55
C ASP A 144 -16.05 10.75 -13.95
N SER A 145 -15.35 9.73 -14.50
CA SER A 145 -15.64 9.19 -15.84
C SER A 145 -16.94 8.38 -15.90
N GLN A 146 -17.43 7.87 -14.77
CA GLN A 146 -18.72 7.18 -14.72
C GLN A 146 -19.89 8.17 -14.57
N MET A 147 -19.63 9.40 -14.12
CA MET A 147 -20.65 10.44 -13.97
C MET A 147 -20.90 11.21 -15.24
N VAL A 148 -19.91 11.33 -16.11
CA VAL A 148 -20.08 12.00 -17.42
C VAL A 148 -21.13 11.24 -18.25
N GLY A 149 -22.12 11.99 -18.76
CA GLY A 149 -23.25 11.46 -19.49
C GLY A 149 -24.44 10.99 -18.61
N GLN A 150 -24.31 11.01 -17.29
CA GLN A 150 -25.44 10.71 -16.39
C GLN A 150 -26.42 11.87 -16.37
N VAL A 151 -27.69 11.53 -16.20
CA VAL A 151 -28.77 12.50 -16.03
C VAL A 151 -29.04 12.69 -14.55
N GLY A 152 -29.09 13.94 -14.13
CA GLY A 152 -29.43 14.36 -12.77
C GLY A 152 -30.65 15.30 -12.73
N THR A 153 -31.01 15.69 -11.53
CA THR A 153 -32.07 16.68 -11.27
C THR A 153 -31.52 17.81 -10.41
N VAL A 154 -31.77 19.04 -10.81
CA VAL A 154 -31.41 20.22 -10.03
C VAL A 154 -32.19 20.26 -8.74
N ARG A 155 -31.53 20.42 -7.62
CA ARG A 155 -32.12 20.49 -6.27
C ARG A 155 -32.08 21.92 -5.69
N ALA A 156 -31.07 22.70 -6.10
CA ALA A 156 -31.03 24.13 -5.82
C ALA A 156 -30.59 24.81 -7.14
N ASP A 157 -31.23 25.95 -7.44
CA ASP A 157 -31.02 26.67 -8.68
C ASP A 157 -29.53 26.86 -8.98
N LEU A 158 -29.17 26.67 -10.25
CA LEU A 158 -27.83 26.92 -10.78
C LEU A 158 -27.77 28.33 -11.34
N ASP A 159 -27.07 29.25 -10.66
CA ASP A 159 -26.86 30.64 -11.10
C ASP A 159 -25.47 31.17 -10.72
N PRO A 160 -24.40 30.85 -11.41
CA PRO A 160 -24.15 29.66 -12.28
C PRO A 160 -23.95 28.37 -11.49
N THR A 161 -23.74 28.43 -10.16
CA THR A 161 -23.49 27.29 -9.28
C THR A 161 -24.67 26.96 -8.40
N GLY A 162 -24.93 25.67 -8.18
CA GLY A 162 -26.01 25.18 -7.34
C GLY A 162 -25.79 23.72 -6.92
N THR A 163 -26.88 23.00 -6.70
CA THR A 163 -26.82 21.60 -6.29
C THR A 163 -27.64 20.73 -7.22
N VAL A 164 -27.07 19.62 -7.67
CA VAL A 164 -27.73 18.60 -8.49
C VAL A 164 -27.70 17.25 -7.77
N GLN A 165 -28.71 16.45 -8.01
CA GLN A 165 -28.73 15.06 -7.58
C GLN A 165 -28.46 14.17 -8.77
N VAL A 166 -27.33 13.44 -8.74
CA VAL A 166 -26.91 12.46 -9.75
C VAL A 166 -26.66 11.15 -9.05
N ALA A 167 -27.13 10.03 -9.60
CA ALA A 167 -26.96 8.68 -9.03
C ALA A 167 -27.33 8.58 -7.52
N ASN A 168 -28.36 9.32 -7.11
CA ASN A 168 -28.86 9.40 -5.73
C ASN A 168 -27.91 10.11 -4.73
N GLU A 169 -26.87 10.79 -5.22
CA GLU A 169 -25.93 11.61 -4.43
C GLU A 169 -26.15 13.10 -4.77
N LEU A 170 -25.95 13.98 -3.79
CA LEU A 170 -25.98 15.42 -3.99
C LEU A 170 -24.57 15.93 -4.35
N TRP A 171 -24.49 16.70 -5.42
CA TRP A 171 -23.25 17.27 -5.94
C TRP A 171 -23.38 18.76 -6.12
N THR A 172 -22.28 19.47 -5.90
CA THR A 172 -22.17 20.86 -6.39
C THR A 172 -22.07 20.82 -7.90
N ALA A 173 -22.81 21.67 -8.59
CA ALA A 173 -22.78 21.75 -10.05
C ALA A 173 -22.73 23.19 -10.52
N GLU A 174 -22.11 23.35 -11.69
CA GLU A 174 -22.03 24.62 -12.42
C GLU A 174 -22.61 24.42 -13.81
N SER A 175 -23.37 25.41 -14.28
CA SER A 175 -23.92 25.42 -15.63
C SER A 175 -22.83 25.64 -16.66
N ASP A 176 -22.60 24.68 -17.55
CA ASP A 176 -21.58 24.73 -18.61
C ASP A 176 -21.90 25.84 -19.66
N SER A 177 -23.16 26.15 -19.86
CA SER A 177 -23.60 27.25 -20.74
C SER A 177 -23.63 28.62 -20.06
N GLY A 178 -23.44 28.69 -18.72
CA GLY A 178 -23.62 29.91 -17.93
C GLY A 178 -25.09 30.37 -17.80
N GLU A 179 -26.04 29.58 -18.28
CA GLU A 179 -27.47 29.85 -18.13
C GLU A 179 -27.95 29.40 -16.76
N SER A 180 -28.87 30.16 -16.18
CA SER A 180 -29.58 29.75 -14.97
C SER A 180 -30.48 28.55 -15.25
N ILE A 181 -30.39 27.51 -14.40
CA ILE A 181 -31.22 26.30 -14.47
C ILE A 181 -31.99 26.17 -13.17
N GLU A 182 -33.31 26.13 -13.26
CA GLU A 182 -34.17 26.14 -12.08
C GLU A 182 -34.23 24.76 -11.39
N SER A 183 -34.55 24.78 -10.10
CA SER A 183 -34.75 23.56 -9.32
C SER A 183 -35.91 22.71 -9.90
N GLY A 184 -35.66 21.39 -9.98
CA GLY A 184 -36.58 20.44 -10.58
C GLY A 184 -36.26 20.12 -12.07
N GLU A 185 -35.45 20.91 -12.75
CA GLU A 185 -35.07 20.63 -14.14
C GLU A 185 -34.08 19.46 -14.22
N ARG A 186 -34.09 18.78 -15.37
CA ARG A 186 -33.15 17.70 -15.65
C ARG A 186 -31.92 18.22 -16.34
N VAL A 187 -30.77 17.75 -15.91
CA VAL A 187 -29.45 18.11 -16.41
C VAL A 187 -28.64 16.88 -16.75
N MET A 188 -27.71 16.99 -17.66
CA MET A 188 -26.75 15.95 -18.02
C MET A 188 -25.34 16.43 -17.62
N VAL A 189 -24.57 15.55 -17.03
CA VAL A 189 -23.17 15.83 -16.64
C VAL A 189 -22.29 15.80 -17.88
N THR A 190 -21.58 16.90 -18.14
CA THR A 190 -20.59 17.03 -19.23
C THR A 190 -19.18 16.73 -18.79
N GLU A 191 -18.83 17.21 -17.59
CA GLU A 191 -17.47 17.09 -17.06
C GLU A 191 -17.53 17.03 -15.54
N VAL A 192 -16.50 16.44 -14.93
CA VAL A 192 -16.29 16.43 -13.49
C VAL A 192 -14.98 17.15 -13.20
N ASP A 193 -15.04 18.24 -12.46
CA ASP A 193 -13.89 19.02 -12.03
C ASP A 193 -13.76 18.97 -10.51
N GLY A 194 -12.99 17.99 -10.03
CA GLY A 194 -12.79 17.71 -8.61
C GLY A 194 -14.10 17.32 -7.90
N LEU A 195 -14.70 18.20 -7.13
CA LEU A 195 -15.96 18.00 -6.41
C LEU A 195 -17.15 18.71 -7.07
N THR A 196 -16.94 19.34 -8.23
CA THR A 196 -17.97 20.10 -8.96
C THR A 196 -18.27 19.42 -10.28
N LEU A 197 -19.55 19.26 -10.59
CA LEU A 197 -20.02 18.74 -11.88
C LEU A 197 -20.30 19.92 -12.82
N LYS A 198 -19.79 19.87 -14.07
CA LYS A 198 -20.33 20.73 -15.10
C LYS A 198 -21.52 20.04 -15.74
N VAL A 199 -22.60 20.77 -15.86
CA VAL A 199 -23.87 20.22 -16.34
C VAL A 199 -24.50 21.16 -17.37
N PHE A 200 -25.24 20.56 -18.32
CA PHE A 200 -26.11 21.34 -19.19
C PHE A 200 -27.55 20.82 -19.10
N ARG A 201 -28.50 21.66 -19.47
CA ARG A 201 -29.92 21.30 -19.48
C ARG A 201 -30.14 20.12 -20.41
N ASP A 202 -30.79 19.06 -19.93
CA ASP A 202 -31.10 17.88 -20.74
C ASP A 202 -32.04 18.25 -21.90
N PRO A 203 -31.61 18.15 -23.17
CA PRO A 203 -32.44 18.52 -24.31
C PRO A 203 -33.72 17.70 -24.44
N LEU A 204 -33.77 16.51 -23.79
CA LEU A 204 -34.96 15.67 -23.76
C LEU A 204 -36.00 16.12 -22.74
N SER A 205 -35.64 17.04 -21.84
CA SER A 205 -36.58 17.59 -20.84
C SER A 205 -37.44 18.74 -21.38
N SER A 206 -37.14 19.25 -22.56
CA SER A 206 -37.84 20.41 -23.15
C SER A 206 -39.13 20.04 -23.90
N ASN A 207 -39.86 18.97 -23.49
CA ASN A 207 -41.22 18.76 -23.96
C ASN A 207 -42.24 19.00 -22.83
N PRO A 208 -42.67 20.23 -22.59
CA PRO A 208 -43.82 20.46 -21.75
C PRO A 208 -45.04 20.04 -22.60
N THR A 209 -45.54 18.81 -22.36
CA THR A 209 -46.89 18.47 -22.81
C THR A 209 -47.84 19.50 -22.16
N LYS A 210 -48.23 20.52 -22.93
CA LYS A 210 -49.38 21.35 -22.63
C LYS A 210 -50.57 20.39 -22.40
N ARG A 211 -50.95 20.24 -21.13
CA ARG A 211 -52.29 19.78 -20.82
C ARG A 211 -53.19 21.03 -20.75
N SER A 212 -53.91 21.22 -21.82
CA SER A 212 -55.14 22.02 -21.87
C SER A 212 -56.22 21.36 -21.01
#